data_7ed0d5f8f754cbf870962723faacafc5
#
_entry.id   7ed0d5f8f754cbf870962723faacafc5
#
_cell.length_a   1.000
_cell.length_b   1.000
_cell.length_c   1.000
_cell.angle_alpha   90.00
_cell.angle_beta   90.00
_cell.angle_gamma   90.00
#
_symmetry.space_group_name_H-M   'P 1'
#
loop_
_entity.id
_entity.type
_entity.pdbx_description
1 polymer ?
#
loop_
_entity_poly.entity_id
_entity_poly.type
_entity_poly.pdbx_seq_one_letter_code
_entity_poly.pdbx_strand_id
1 'polypeptide(L)'
;ALTALYRERLPLADCAPLVFAACAQGDAAAEQILRHNAACLAQTLGRMAEAFGGRCPVVLVGGLLREGSPYLTLLREQTRALPLELILPPLPPVYGAACLAAEQAGLPETEAFARRFAATYQQFTEGKEQTL
;
A
#
# COMPACT_ATOMS: atom_id res chain seq x y z
N ALA A 1 -26.96 10.34 1.94
CA ALA A 1 -26.30 9.01 1.90
C ALA A 1 -24.91 9.06 2.57
N LEU A 2 -23.97 9.89 2.11
CA LEU A 2 -22.61 10.00 2.68
C LEU A 2 -22.59 10.35 4.18
N THR A 3 -23.49 11.26 4.63
CA THR A 3 -23.57 11.68 6.04
C THR A 3 -24.00 10.52 6.96
N ALA A 4 -24.83 9.60 6.49
CA ALA A 4 -25.23 8.42 7.24
C ALA A 4 -24.06 7.43 7.39
N LEU A 5 -23.30 7.20 6.31
CA LEU A 5 -22.09 6.36 6.33
C LEU A 5 -21.07 6.81 7.38
N TYR A 6 -20.83 8.13 7.50
CA TYR A 6 -19.93 8.69 8.50
C TYR A 6 -20.50 8.62 9.92
N ARG A 7 -21.82 8.83 10.10
CA ARG A 7 -22.48 8.77 11.43
C ARG A 7 -22.56 7.35 11.99
N GLU A 8 -22.84 6.37 11.13
CA GLU A 8 -23.00 4.98 11.53
C GLU A 8 -21.67 4.24 11.63
N ARG A 9 -20.52 4.93 11.39
CA ARG A 9 -19.18 4.34 11.41
C ARG A 9 -19.08 3.05 10.58
N LEU A 10 -19.81 2.97 9.48
CA LEU A 10 -19.69 1.84 8.57
C LEU A 10 -18.25 1.73 8.11
N PRO A 11 -17.64 0.55 8.21
CA PRO A 11 -16.24 0.35 7.86
C PRO A 11 -16.08 0.42 6.35
N LEU A 12 -15.92 1.65 5.81
CA LEU A 12 -15.70 1.88 4.37
C LEU A 12 -14.50 1.08 3.83
N ALA A 13 -13.53 0.82 4.68
CA ALA A 13 -12.38 -0.01 4.34
C ALA A 13 -12.79 -1.45 3.96
N ASP A 14 -13.86 -1.98 4.54
CA ASP A 14 -14.36 -3.33 4.24
C ASP A 14 -15.03 -3.40 2.86
N CYS A 15 -15.35 -2.26 2.25
CA CYS A 15 -15.85 -2.23 0.87
C CYS A 15 -14.74 -2.44 -0.17
N ALA A 16 -13.48 -2.17 0.15
CA ALA A 16 -12.40 -2.30 -0.81
C ALA A 16 -12.23 -3.73 -1.36
N PRO A 17 -12.25 -4.80 -0.55
CA PRO A 17 -12.18 -6.18 -1.05
C PRO A 17 -13.32 -6.52 -2.02
N LEU A 18 -14.53 -5.97 -1.80
CA LEU A 18 -15.68 -6.20 -2.68
C LEU A 18 -15.46 -5.60 -4.07
N VAL A 19 -14.88 -4.39 -4.14
CA VAL A 19 -14.53 -3.76 -5.42
C VAL A 19 -13.49 -4.58 -6.17
N PHE A 20 -12.47 -5.09 -5.48
CA PHE A 20 -11.45 -5.96 -6.08
C PHE A 20 -12.05 -7.28 -6.59
N ALA A 21 -12.93 -7.90 -5.81
CA ALA A 21 -13.60 -9.14 -6.19
C ALA A 21 -14.51 -8.94 -7.42
N ALA A 22 -15.28 -7.85 -7.47
CA ALA A 22 -16.10 -7.50 -8.62
C ALA A 22 -15.26 -7.21 -9.86
N CYS A 23 -14.16 -6.46 -9.71
CA CYS A 23 -13.23 -6.18 -10.78
C CYS A 23 -12.61 -7.48 -11.36
N ALA A 24 -12.25 -8.43 -10.50
CA ALA A 24 -11.74 -9.75 -10.93
C ALA A 24 -12.78 -10.57 -11.71
N GLN A 25 -14.06 -10.28 -11.54
CA GLN A 25 -15.19 -10.89 -12.28
C GLN A 25 -15.55 -10.11 -13.57
N GLY A 26 -14.80 -9.05 -13.89
CA GLY A 26 -15.03 -8.24 -15.08
C GLY A 26 -16.11 -7.16 -14.93
N ASP A 27 -16.46 -6.77 -13.70
CA ASP A 27 -17.43 -5.69 -13.48
C ASP A 27 -16.83 -4.33 -13.89
N ALA A 28 -17.41 -3.73 -14.91
CA ALA A 28 -16.95 -2.48 -15.50
C ALA A 28 -17.06 -1.29 -14.52
N ALA A 29 -18.05 -1.28 -13.64
CA ALA A 29 -18.20 -0.21 -12.65
C ALA A 29 -17.10 -0.30 -11.58
N ALA A 30 -16.77 -1.52 -11.13
CA ALA A 30 -15.66 -1.77 -10.21
C ALA A 30 -14.31 -1.36 -10.84
N GLU A 31 -14.08 -1.69 -12.10
CA GLU A 31 -12.88 -1.26 -12.82
C GLU A 31 -12.79 0.26 -12.92
N GLN A 32 -13.88 0.96 -13.23
CA GLN A 32 -13.91 2.42 -13.26
C GLN A 32 -13.59 3.04 -11.90
N ILE A 33 -14.08 2.46 -10.80
CA ILE A 33 -13.77 2.91 -9.45
C ILE A 33 -12.26 2.81 -9.18
N LEU A 34 -11.65 1.66 -9.49
CA LEU A 34 -10.21 1.48 -9.29
C LEU A 34 -9.39 2.44 -10.17
N ARG A 35 -9.74 2.56 -11.43
CA ARG A 35 -9.07 3.45 -12.40
C ARG A 35 -9.17 4.92 -12.00
N HIS A 36 -10.35 5.37 -11.57
CA HIS A 36 -10.57 6.74 -11.11
C HIS A 36 -9.72 7.04 -9.86
N ASN A 37 -9.71 6.14 -8.88
CA ASN A 37 -8.93 6.33 -7.66
C ASN A 37 -7.41 6.32 -7.95
N ALA A 38 -6.94 5.44 -8.84
CA ALA A 38 -5.54 5.43 -9.25
C ALA A 38 -5.14 6.74 -9.95
N ALA A 39 -6.02 7.29 -10.79
CA ALA A 39 -5.79 8.58 -11.45
C ALA A 39 -5.73 9.74 -10.44
N CYS A 40 -6.62 9.77 -9.45
CA CYS A 40 -6.60 10.79 -8.39
C CYS A 40 -5.30 10.73 -7.58
N LEU A 41 -4.83 9.53 -7.23
CA LEU A 41 -3.56 9.36 -6.54
C LEU A 41 -2.38 9.79 -7.43
N ALA A 42 -2.37 9.41 -8.70
CA ALA A 42 -1.34 9.81 -9.65
C ALA A 42 -1.26 11.34 -9.81
N GLN A 43 -2.40 12.04 -9.87
CA GLN A 43 -2.42 13.52 -9.88
C GLN A 43 -1.80 14.12 -8.62
N THR A 44 -2.11 13.55 -7.46
CA THR A 44 -1.53 14.00 -6.18
C THR A 44 -0.01 13.81 -6.17
N LEU A 45 0.46 12.65 -6.59
CA LEU A 45 1.88 12.34 -6.69
C LEU A 45 2.59 13.24 -7.71
N GLY A 46 1.94 13.56 -8.83
CA GLY A 46 2.47 14.47 -9.85
C GLY A 46 2.71 15.88 -9.28
N ARG A 47 1.74 16.42 -8.55
CA ARG A 47 1.89 17.72 -7.86
C ARG A 47 3.01 17.72 -6.81
N MET A 48 3.16 16.60 -6.10
CA MET A 48 4.26 16.45 -5.15
C MET A 48 5.61 16.44 -5.87
N ALA A 49 5.75 15.69 -6.97
CA ALA A 49 6.97 15.64 -7.75
C ALA A 49 7.37 17.03 -8.30
N GLU A 50 6.41 17.82 -8.76
CA GLU A 50 6.63 19.22 -9.18
C GLU A 50 7.19 20.06 -8.03
N ALA A 51 6.63 19.92 -6.82
CA ALA A 51 7.10 20.65 -5.64
C ALA A 51 8.51 20.23 -5.21
N PHE A 52 8.92 18.98 -5.45
CA PHE A 52 10.27 18.48 -5.19
C PHE A 52 11.29 18.84 -6.28
N GLY A 53 10.83 19.34 -7.42
CA GLY A 53 11.70 19.87 -8.49
C GLY A 53 12.49 18.82 -9.26
N GLY A 54 12.06 17.55 -9.29
CA GLY A 54 12.76 16.52 -10.03
C GLY A 54 12.24 15.10 -9.78
N ARG A 55 13.08 14.11 -10.09
CA ARG A 55 12.74 12.70 -9.84
C ARG A 55 12.56 12.46 -8.34
N CYS A 56 11.37 12.03 -7.96
CA CYS A 56 10.96 11.83 -6.58
C CYS A 56 10.76 10.33 -6.28
N PRO A 57 11.49 9.76 -5.31
CA PRO A 57 11.21 8.42 -4.81
C PRO A 57 9.91 8.43 -3.97
N VAL A 58 9.01 7.52 -4.27
CA VAL A 58 7.72 7.36 -3.57
C VAL A 58 7.63 5.96 -3.03
N VAL A 59 7.70 5.82 -1.71
CA VAL A 59 7.56 4.54 -1.03
C VAL A 59 6.07 4.20 -0.89
N LEU A 60 5.66 3.09 -1.47
CA LEU A 60 4.28 2.61 -1.48
C LEU A 60 4.08 1.59 -0.35
N VAL A 61 3.15 1.88 0.56
CA VAL A 61 2.81 1.01 1.68
C VAL A 61 1.30 0.85 1.81
N GLY A 62 0.87 -0.28 2.32
CA GLY A 62 -0.55 -0.56 2.57
C GLY A 62 -1.10 -1.73 1.76
N GLY A 63 -2.22 -2.28 2.21
CA GLY A 63 -2.80 -3.51 1.66
C GLY A 63 -3.23 -3.45 0.19
N LEU A 64 -3.53 -2.25 -0.33
CA LEU A 64 -3.92 -2.04 -1.73
C LEU A 64 -2.70 -1.94 -2.68
N LEU A 65 -1.54 -1.55 -2.15
CA LEU A 65 -0.32 -1.27 -2.91
C LEU A 65 0.69 -2.41 -2.76
N ARG A 66 0.27 -3.62 -3.09
CA ARG A 66 1.11 -4.83 -3.05
C ARG A 66 1.34 -5.38 -4.45
N GLU A 67 2.42 -6.13 -4.65
CA GLU A 67 2.68 -6.79 -5.93
C GLU A 67 1.50 -7.67 -6.37
N GLY A 68 1.19 -7.64 -7.66
CA GLY A 68 0.03 -8.34 -8.23
C GLY A 68 -1.33 -7.67 -8.00
N SER A 69 -1.39 -6.56 -7.25
CA SER A 69 -2.64 -5.82 -7.07
C SER A 69 -3.05 -5.12 -8.37
N PRO A 70 -4.31 -5.24 -8.84
CA PRO A 70 -4.83 -4.48 -9.98
C PRO A 70 -4.68 -2.98 -9.78
N TYR A 71 -4.84 -2.50 -8.55
CA TYR A 71 -4.70 -1.09 -8.22
C TYR A 71 -3.26 -0.57 -8.43
N LEU A 72 -2.26 -1.35 -8.02
CA LEU A 72 -0.86 -1.01 -8.24
C LEU A 72 -0.53 -0.97 -9.75
N THR A 73 -1.07 -1.91 -10.53
CA THR A 73 -0.91 -1.92 -11.98
C THR A 73 -1.46 -0.63 -12.60
N LEU A 74 -2.68 -0.26 -12.24
CA LEU A 74 -3.30 0.98 -12.71
C LEU A 74 -2.50 2.23 -12.27
N LEU A 75 -2.01 2.25 -11.03
CA LEU A 75 -1.20 3.36 -10.54
C LEU A 75 0.11 3.49 -11.34
N ARG A 76 0.80 2.38 -11.61
CA ARG A 76 2.01 2.37 -12.44
C ARG A 76 1.74 2.89 -13.86
N GLU A 77 0.62 2.53 -14.46
CA GLU A 77 0.20 3.07 -15.76
C GLU A 77 -0.01 4.58 -15.71
N GLN A 78 -0.77 5.07 -14.73
CA GLN A 78 -1.11 6.48 -14.59
C GLN A 78 0.10 7.37 -14.25
N THR A 79 1.10 6.81 -13.58
CA THR A 79 2.31 7.56 -13.18
C THR A 79 3.48 7.40 -14.16
N ARG A 80 3.33 6.61 -15.21
CA ARG A 80 4.44 6.26 -16.13
C ARG A 80 5.18 7.46 -16.72
N ALA A 81 4.46 8.55 -17.00
CA ALA A 81 5.03 9.77 -17.57
C ALA A 81 5.50 10.78 -16.52
N LEU A 82 5.30 10.51 -15.23
CA LEU A 82 5.68 11.40 -14.14
C LEU A 82 7.13 11.12 -13.72
N PRO A 83 7.85 12.12 -13.21
CA PRO A 83 9.22 11.96 -12.70
C PRO A 83 9.21 11.31 -11.32
N LEU A 84 8.64 10.12 -11.22
CA LEU A 84 8.47 9.37 -9.99
C LEU A 84 9.23 8.04 -10.06
N GLU A 85 9.72 7.60 -8.91
CA GLU A 85 10.21 6.24 -8.72
C GLU A 85 9.36 5.57 -7.64
N LEU A 86 8.45 4.67 -8.07
CA LEU A 86 7.59 3.94 -7.16
C LEU A 86 8.36 2.78 -6.54
N ILE A 87 8.52 2.80 -5.22
CA ILE A 87 9.28 1.82 -4.45
C ILE A 87 8.32 1.03 -3.57
N LEU A 88 8.29 -0.28 -3.75
CA LEU A 88 7.65 -1.21 -2.82
C LEU A 88 8.72 -1.73 -1.86
N PRO A 89 8.61 -1.41 -0.55
CA PRO A 89 9.59 -1.89 0.40
C PRO A 89 9.51 -3.43 0.51
N PRO A 90 10.66 -4.13 0.60
CA PRO A 90 10.67 -5.59 0.72
C PRO A 90 10.19 -6.09 2.08
N LEU A 91 10.15 -5.21 3.07
CA LEU A 91 9.70 -5.50 4.43
C LEU A 91 8.47 -4.64 4.79
N PRO A 92 7.57 -5.14 5.63
CA PRO A 92 6.38 -4.41 6.02
C PRO A 92 6.72 -3.17 6.87
N PRO A 93 5.85 -2.15 6.93
CA PRO A 93 6.12 -0.90 7.67
C PRO A 93 6.47 -1.09 9.15
N VAL A 94 5.96 -2.15 9.78
CA VAL A 94 6.28 -2.49 11.17
C VAL A 94 7.78 -2.82 11.38
N TYR A 95 8.52 -3.15 10.31
CA TYR A 95 9.96 -3.29 10.36
C TYR A 95 10.66 -1.98 10.78
N GLY A 96 10.19 -0.85 10.27
CA GLY A 96 10.71 0.46 10.68
C GLY A 96 10.54 0.73 12.17
N ALA A 97 9.40 0.33 12.76
CA ALA A 97 9.20 0.43 14.20
C ALA A 97 10.16 -0.49 14.98
N ALA A 98 10.45 -1.69 14.46
CA ALA A 98 11.44 -2.59 15.06
C ALA A 98 12.87 -2.03 14.98
N CYS A 99 13.22 -1.36 13.88
CA CYS A 99 14.52 -0.66 13.75
C CYS A 99 14.65 0.47 14.77
N LEU A 100 13.64 1.31 14.94
CA LEU A 100 13.64 2.37 15.94
C LEU A 100 13.78 1.84 17.36
N ALA A 101 13.09 0.74 17.67
CA ALA A 101 13.23 0.09 18.98
C ALA A 101 14.62 -0.50 19.19
N ALA A 102 15.22 -1.09 18.17
CA ALA A 102 16.57 -1.61 18.23
C ALA A 102 17.60 -0.48 18.45
N GLU A 103 17.47 0.63 17.72
CA GLU A 103 18.30 1.81 17.87
C GLU A 103 18.26 2.36 19.31
N GLN A 104 17.05 2.51 19.88
CA GLN A 104 16.85 2.95 21.26
C GLN A 104 17.47 2.00 22.29
N ALA A 105 17.52 0.71 21.97
CA ALA A 105 18.16 -0.31 22.80
C ALA A 105 19.67 -0.42 22.57
N GLY A 106 20.27 0.39 21.71
CA GLY A 106 21.68 0.33 21.35
C GLY A 106 22.07 -0.91 20.54
N LEU A 107 21.10 -1.56 19.90
CA LEU A 107 21.32 -2.73 19.05
C LEU A 107 21.54 -2.26 17.59
N PRO A 108 22.57 -2.78 16.90
CA PRO A 108 22.82 -2.40 15.51
C PRO A 108 21.75 -2.99 14.58
N GLU A 109 21.28 -2.17 13.64
CA GLU A 109 20.51 -2.66 12.51
C GLU A 109 21.45 -3.39 11.54
N THR A 110 21.32 -4.71 11.46
CA THR A 110 22.14 -5.57 10.63
C THR A 110 21.29 -6.33 9.63
N GLU A 111 21.91 -6.82 8.56
CA GLU A 111 21.24 -7.72 7.61
C GLU A 111 20.68 -8.99 8.31
N ALA A 112 21.36 -9.46 9.34
CA ALA A 112 20.87 -10.58 10.16
C ALA A 112 19.60 -10.22 10.94
N PHE A 113 19.48 -8.98 11.43
CA PHE A 113 18.28 -8.47 12.07
C PHE A 113 17.11 -8.44 11.08
N ALA A 114 17.32 -7.88 9.88
CA ALA A 114 16.31 -7.83 8.83
C ALA A 114 15.82 -9.23 8.44
N ARG A 115 16.71 -10.20 8.26
CA ARG A 115 16.36 -11.59 7.94
C ARG A 115 15.55 -12.27 9.07
N ARG A 116 15.96 -12.08 10.32
CA ARG A 116 15.20 -12.61 11.48
C ARG A 116 13.81 -12.02 11.56
N PHE A 117 13.73 -10.71 11.39
CA PHE A 117 12.44 -10.02 11.39
C PHE A 117 11.51 -10.58 10.30
N ALA A 118 12.00 -10.70 9.06
CA ALA A 118 11.22 -11.22 7.94
C ALA A 118 10.67 -12.64 8.23
N ALA A 119 11.53 -13.54 8.73
CA ALA A 119 11.14 -14.91 9.07
C ALA A 119 10.06 -14.95 10.18
N THR A 120 10.23 -14.15 11.24
CA THR A 120 9.26 -14.08 12.33
C THR A 120 7.93 -13.48 11.88
N TYR A 121 7.98 -12.45 11.04
CA TYR A 121 6.79 -11.79 10.52
C TYR A 121 5.98 -12.73 9.61
N GLN A 122 6.63 -13.53 8.76
CA GLN A 122 5.95 -14.53 7.94
C GLN A 122 5.20 -15.56 8.79
N GLN A 123 5.86 -16.13 9.81
CA GLN A 123 5.21 -17.07 10.73
C GLN A 123 3.98 -16.48 11.42
N PHE A 124 4.06 -15.21 11.80
CA PHE A 124 2.95 -14.50 12.43
C PHE A 124 1.77 -14.24 11.50
N THR A 125 2.02 -13.96 10.22
CA THR A 125 0.96 -13.72 9.21
C THR A 125 0.31 -15.02 8.77
N GLU A 126 1.07 -16.08 8.53
CA GLU A 126 0.56 -17.41 8.17
C GLU A 126 -0.31 -18.02 9.27
N GLY A 127 0.05 -17.80 10.55
CA GLY A 127 -0.75 -18.25 11.70
C GLY A 127 -2.10 -17.54 11.82
N LYS A 128 -2.26 -16.33 11.28
CA LYS A 128 -3.54 -15.61 11.26
C LYS A 128 -4.48 -16.08 10.17
N GLU A 129 -3.97 -16.48 9.01
CA GLU A 129 -4.79 -16.97 7.90
C GLU A 129 -5.43 -18.35 8.22
N GLN A 130 -4.85 -19.12 9.15
CA GLN A 130 -5.40 -20.42 9.58
C GLN A 130 -6.48 -20.31 10.68
N THR A 131 -6.72 -19.12 11.21
CA THR A 131 -7.64 -18.90 12.35
C THR A 131 -8.95 -18.19 11.95
N LEU A 132 -9.13 -17.86 10.67
CA LEU A 132 -10.33 -17.27 10.04
C LEU A 132 -11.02 -18.26 9.10
#